data_91b1d1fe48590439b44a44002a23b22e
#
_entry.id   91b1d1fe48590439b44a44002a23b22e
#
_cell.length_a   1.000
_cell.length_b   1.000
_cell.length_c   1.000
_cell.angle_alpha   90.00
_cell.angle_beta   90.00
_cell.angle_gamma   90.00
#
_symmetry.space_group_name_H-M   'P 1'
#
loop_
_entity.id
_entity.type
_entity.pdbx_description
1 polymer ?
#
loop_
_entity_poly.entity_id
_entity_poly.type
_entity_poly.pdbx_seq_one_letter_code
_entity_poly.pdbx_strand_id
1 'polypeptide(L)'
;DRLSGGERRRTEIARCLAIEPKFIMLDEPFAGVDPIAVADIQNIVWKLKDKNIGILITDHNVDETLQITDRAYLLFEGKILFKGTPEELAANAIVKEKYLGRDFELKRRKREE
;
A
#
# COMPACT_ATOMS: atom_id res chain seq x y z
N ASP A 1 -20.39 16.02 7.80
CA ASP A 1 -19.20 15.28 8.08
C ASP A 1 -17.96 15.97 7.54
N ARG A 2 -17.02 16.31 8.42
CA ARG A 2 -15.87 17.14 8.09
C ARG A 2 -14.54 16.43 8.27
N LEU A 3 -14.54 15.11 8.25
CA LEU A 3 -13.31 14.35 8.34
C LEU A 3 -12.48 14.54 7.08
N SER A 4 -11.15 14.63 7.24
CA SER A 4 -10.23 14.62 6.11
C SER A 4 -10.27 13.26 5.41
N GLY A 5 -9.73 13.17 4.19
CA GLY A 5 -9.64 11.90 3.48
C GLY A 5 -8.91 10.84 4.28
N GLY A 6 -7.80 11.21 4.94
CA GLY A 6 -7.03 10.30 5.79
C GLY A 6 -7.79 9.84 7.02
N GLU A 7 -8.48 10.77 7.69
CA GLU A 7 -9.29 10.44 8.87
C GLU A 7 -10.43 9.51 8.51
N ARG A 8 -11.08 9.76 7.38
CA ARG A 8 -12.17 8.93 6.89
C ARG A 8 -11.70 7.51 6.63
N ARG A 9 -10.56 7.36 5.99
CA ARG A 9 -9.98 6.04 5.70
C ARG A 9 -9.58 5.30 6.96
N ARG A 10 -8.99 6.00 7.94
CA ARG A 10 -8.68 5.37 9.23
C ARG A 10 -9.93 4.85 9.92
N THR A 11 -11.01 5.63 9.85
CA THR A 11 -12.30 5.22 10.42
C THR A 11 -12.86 3.99 9.73
N GLU A 12 -12.79 3.94 8.41
CA GLU A 12 -13.24 2.79 7.63
C GLU A 12 -12.46 1.53 7.98
N ILE A 13 -11.13 1.65 8.08
CA ILE A 13 -10.27 0.54 8.45
C ILE A 13 -10.60 0.06 9.88
N ALA A 14 -10.81 1.00 10.80
CA ALA A 14 -11.17 0.66 12.18
C ALA A 14 -12.49 -0.09 12.25
N ARG A 15 -13.45 0.25 11.42
CA ARG A 15 -14.72 -0.49 11.33
C ARG A 15 -14.50 -1.92 10.86
N CYS A 16 -13.64 -2.09 9.87
CA CYS A 16 -13.28 -3.43 9.39
C CYS A 16 -12.66 -4.26 10.50
N LEU A 17 -11.83 -3.65 11.34
CA LEU A 17 -11.22 -4.33 12.47
C LEU A 17 -12.23 -4.83 13.50
N ALA A 18 -13.32 -4.11 13.67
CA ALA A 18 -14.34 -4.45 14.66
C ALA A 18 -14.99 -5.81 14.42
N ILE A 19 -14.98 -6.30 13.18
CA ILE A 19 -15.54 -7.60 12.84
C ILE A 19 -14.50 -8.72 12.80
N GLU A 20 -13.27 -8.44 13.19
CA GLU A 20 -12.15 -9.38 13.25
C GLU A 20 -11.98 -10.19 11.96
N PRO A 21 -11.75 -9.55 10.82
CA PRO A 21 -11.64 -10.26 9.55
C PRO A 21 -10.32 -11.03 9.47
N LYS A 22 -10.29 -12.07 8.62
CA LYS A 22 -9.06 -12.76 8.28
C LYS A 22 -8.34 -12.12 7.10
N PHE A 23 -9.07 -11.35 6.30
CA PHE A 23 -8.58 -10.74 5.08
C PHE A 23 -9.29 -9.41 4.83
N ILE A 24 -8.54 -8.40 4.41
CA ILE A 24 -9.06 -7.07 4.11
C ILE A 24 -8.59 -6.63 2.73
N MET A 25 -9.48 -6.01 1.98
CA MET A 25 -9.15 -5.37 0.71
C MET A 25 -9.24 -3.85 0.89
N LEU A 26 -8.17 -3.16 0.54
CA LEU A 26 -8.09 -1.70 0.58
C LEU A 26 -7.93 -1.19 -0.85
N ASP A 27 -8.95 -0.48 -1.33
CA ASP A 27 -8.94 0.10 -2.67
C ASP A 27 -8.51 1.55 -2.59
N GLU A 28 -7.34 1.86 -3.17
CA GLU A 28 -6.73 3.18 -3.21
C GLU A 28 -6.67 3.88 -1.85
N PRO A 29 -6.10 3.25 -0.82
CA PRO A 29 -6.07 3.83 0.52
C PRO A 29 -5.25 5.12 0.60
N PHE A 30 -4.33 5.37 -0.34
CA PHE A 30 -3.47 6.54 -0.32
C PHE A 30 -3.94 7.68 -1.25
N ALA A 31 -5.02 7.49 -1.98
CA ALA A 31 -5.49 8.50 -2.93
C ALA A 31 -5.98 9.75 -2.20
N GLY A 32 -5.43 10.91 -2.56
CA GLY A 32 -5.82 12.20 -2.00
C GLY A 32 -5.49 12.38 -0.52
N VAL A 33 -4.55 11.60 0.00
CA VAL A 33 -4.18 11.62 1.42
C VAL A 33 -2.87 12.40 1.60
N ASP A 34 -2.82 13.26 2.62
CA ASP A 34 -1.61 14.03 2.91
C ASP A 34 -0.50 13.13 3.51
N PRO A 35 0.77 13.59 3.49
CA PRO A 35 1.90 12.75 3.94
C PRO A 35 1.79 12.26 5.39
N ILE A 36 1.21 13.05 6.28
CA ILE A 36 1.06 12.64 7.68
C ILE A 36 0.04 11.50 7.79
N ALA A 37 -1.07 11.64 7.08
CA ALA A 37 -2.11 10.61 7.06
C ALA A 37 -1.64 9.34 6.35
N VAL A 38 -0.78 9.46 5.33
CA VAL A 38 -0.17 8.30 4.68
C VAL A 38 0.59 7.46 5.70
N ALA A 39 1.42 8.11 6.52
CA ALA A 39 2.19 7.39 7.55
C ALA A 39 1.26 6.68 8.54
N ASP A 40 0.17 7.32 8.94
CA ASP A 40 -0.82 6.73 9.85
C ASP A 40 -1.46 5.48 9.24
N ILE A 41 -1.83 5.56 7.96
CA ILE A 41 -2.44 4.41 7.26
C ILE A 41 -1.43 3.28 7.14
N GLN A 42 -0.17 3.57 6.81
CA GLN A 42 0.88 2.56 6.75
C GLN A 42 1.07 1.87 8.10
N ASN A 43 1.03 2.63 9.19
CA ASN A 43 1.13 2.06 10.53
C ASN A 43 -0.05 1.15 10.86
N ILE A 44 -1.25 1.53 10.45
CA ILE A 44 -2.43 0.70 10.62
C ILE A 44 -2.28 -0.62 9.85
N VAL A 45 -1.79 -0.56 8.61
CA VAL A 45 -1.54 -1.77 7.81
C VAL A 45 -0.56 -2.70 8.54
N TRP A 46 0.52 -2.15 9.11
CA TRP A 46 1.47 -2.94 9.89
C TRP A 46 0.80 -3.63 11.08
N LYS A 47 -0.07 -2.91 11.79
CA LYS A 47 -0.80 -3.49 12.94
C LYS A 47 -1.73 -4.62 12.50
N LEU A 48 -2.36 -4.48 11.34
CA LEU A 48 -3.20 -5.53 10.77
C LEU A 48 -2.37 -6.77 10.42
N LYS A 49 -1.21 -6.58 9.83
CA LYS A 49 -0.29 -7.67 9.52
C LYS A 49 0.13 -8.42 10.80
N ASP A 50 0.36 -7.69 11.88
CA ASP A 50 0.72 -8.28 13.18
C ASP A 50 -0.38 -9.18 13.73
N LYS A 51 -1.61 -8.92 13.35
CA LYS A 51 -2.76 -9.76 13.76
C LYS A 51 -3.00 -10.92 12.80
N ASN A 52 -2.06 -11.18 11.89
CA ASN A 52 -2.17 -12.22 10.86
C ASN A 52 -3.34 -12.00 9.91
N ILE A 53 -3.69 -10.74 9.66
CA ILE A 53 -4.72 -10.40 8.68
C ILE A 53 -4.06 -10.24 7.33
N GLY A 54 -4.56 -10.95 6.32
CA GLY A 54 -4.11 -10.77 4.94
C GLY A 54 -4.65 -9.46 4.38
N ILE A 55 -3.82 -8.73 3.63
CA ILE A 55 -4.22 -7.42 3.11
C ILE A 55 -3.90 -7.35 1.62
N LEU A 56 -4.91 -7.00 0.83
CA LEU A 56 -4.72 -6.68 -0.59
C LEU A 56 -4.93 -5.18 -0.77
N ILE A 57 -3.93 -4.52 -1.32
CA ILE A 57 -4.00 -3.08 -1.59
C ILE A 57 -3.99 -2.88 -3.09
N THR A 58 -4.93 -2.10 -3.61
CA THR A 58 -4.89 -1.61 -4.98
C THR A 58 -4.65 -0.11 -4.92
N ASP A 59 -3.58 0.36 -5.56
CA ASP A 59 -3.27 1.79 -5.55
C ASP A 59 -2.30 2.09 -6.69
N HIS A 60 -2.39 3.29 -7.23
CA HIS A 60 -1.43 3.77 -8.21
C HIS A 60 -0.32 4.62 -7.55
N ASN A 61 -0.42 4.88 -6.27
CA ASN A 61 0.63 5.56 -5.50
C ASN A 61 1.71 4.52 -5.16
N VAL A 62 2.63 4.34 -6.10
CA VAL A 62 3.61 3.26 -6.05
C VAL A 62 4.54 3.38 -4.85
N ASP A 63 5.05 4.59 -4.60
CA ASP A 63 5.98 4.83 -3.49
C ASP A 63 5.41 4.36 -2.15
N GLU A 64 4.22 4.85 -1.82
CA GLU A 64 3.59 4.55 -0.54
C GLU A 64 3.23 3.08 -0.41
N THR A 65 2.76 2.49 -1.50
CA THR A 65 2.33 1.09 -1.52
C THR A 65 3.50 0.13 -1.38
N LEU A 66 4.57 0.36 -2.13
CA LEU A 66 5.73 -0.52 -2.08
C LEU A 66 6.49 -0.45 -0.76
N GLN A 67 6.29 0.59 0.04
CA GLN A 67 6.94 0.69 1.34
C GLN A 67 6.45 -0.36 2.33
N ILE A 68 5.24 -0.87 2.16
CA ILE A 68 4.56 -1.71 3.15
C ILE A 68 4.07 -3.06 2.63
N THR A 69 4.27 -3.36 1.37
CA THR A 69 3.78 -4.61 0.78
C THR A 69 4.86 -5.67 0.77
N ASP A 70 4.46 -6.93 0.84
CA ASP A 70 5.38 -8.07 0.77
C ASP A 70 5.51 -8.59 -0.66
N ARG A 71 4.45 -8.48 -1.45
CA ARG A 71 4.44 -8.84 -2.86
C ARG A 71 3.64 -7.79 -3.62
N ALA A 72 4.04 -7.58 -4.86
CA ALA A 72 3.37 -6.61 -5.72
C ALA A 72 3.10 -7.21 -7.10
N TYR A 73 1.99 -6.79 -7.66
CA TYR A 73 1.59 -7.13 -9.03
C TYR A 73 1.43 -5.82 -9.79
N LEU A 74 2.17 -5.67 -10.86
CA LEU A 74 2.04 -4.50 -11.73
C LEU A 74 1.05 -4.82 -12.85
N LEU A 75 -0.07 -4.10 -12.87
CA LEU A 75 -1.11 -4.28 -13.88
C LEU A 75 -1.08 -3.13 -14.85
N PHE A 76 -1.23 -3.44 -16.12
CA PHE A 76 -1.31 -2.44 -17.18
C PHE A 76 -2.21 -2.98 -18.29
N GLU A 77 -3.21 -2.19 -18.66
CA GLU A 77 -4.17 -2.56 -19.71
C GLU A 77 -4.76 -3.96 -19.54
N GLY A 78 -5.15 -4.27 -18.29
CA GLY A 78 -5.81 -5.54 -17.98
C GLY A 78 -4.88 -6.75 -17.88
N LYS A 79 -3.57 -6.53 -17.92
CA LYS A 79 -2.59 -7.63 -17.87
C LYS A 79 -1.64 -7.45 -16.69
N ILE A 80 -1.20 -8.56 -16.12
CA ILE A 80 -0.13 -8.54 -15.13
C ILE A 80 1.20 -8.53 -15.88
N LEU A 81 1.93 -7.40 -15.78
CA LEU A 81 3.22 -7.24 -16.44
C LEU A 81 4.38 -7.73 -15.59
N PHE A 82 4.25 -7.69 -14.30
CA PHE A 82 5.28 -8.12 -13.36
C PHE A 82 4.64 -8.55 -12.05
N LYS A 83 5.25 -9.54 -11.42
CA LYS A 83 4.86 -9.96 -10.07
C LYS A 83 6.11 -10.37 -9.30
N GLY A 84 6.15 -10.03 -8.02
CA GLY A 84 7.29 -10.36 -7.18
C GLY A 84 7.33 -9.49 -5.94
N THR A 85 8.48 -9.49 -5.28
CA THR A 85 8.70 -8.62 -4.14
C THR A 85 8.90 -7.18 -4.62
N PRO A 86 8.69 -6.19 -3.74
CA PRO A 86 9.02 -4.81 -4.10
C PRO A 86 10.47 -4.63 -4.54
N GLU A 87 11.39 -5.37 -3.93
CA GLU A 87 12.81 -5.33 -4.28
C GLU A 87 13.05 -5.85 -5.70
N GLU A 88 12.40 -6.95 -6.07
CA GLU A 88 12.50 -7.50 -7.43
C GLU A 88 11.91 -6.54 -8.46
N LEU A 89 10.79 -5.91 -8.11
CA LEU A 89 10.13 -4.96 -9.00
C LEU A 89 11.01 -3.73 -9.23
N ALA A 90 11.59 -3.20 -8.16
CA ALA A 90 12.48 -2.03 -8.24
C ALA A 90 13.78 -2.34 -8.97
N ALA A 91 14.23 -3.59 -8.94
CA ALA A 91 15.45 -4.01 -9.63
C ALA A 91 15.24 -4.28 -11.12
N ASN A 92 14.00 -4.42 -11.57
CA ASN A 92 13.70 -4.68 -12.96
C ASN A 92 13.88 -3.40 -13.79
N ALA A 93 14.84 -3.40 -14.72
CA ALA A 93 15.18 -2.21 -15.50
C ALA A 93 14.00 -1.71 -16.35
N ILE A 94 13.23 -2.61 -16.93
CA ILE A 94 12.10 -2.23 -17.78
C ILE A 94 10.98 -1.61 -16.93
N VAL A 95 10.68 -2.21 -15.80
CA VAL A 95 9.68 -1.70 -14.86
C VAL A 95 10.08 -0.33 -14.36
N LYS A 96 11.33 -0.18 -13.95
CA LYS A 96 11.85 1.08 -13.44
C LYS A 96 11.79 2.18 -14.49
N GLU A 97 12.23 1.87 -15.70
CA GLU A 97 12.25 2.85 -16.78
C GLU A 97 10.86 3.28 -17.22
N LYS A 98 9.95 2.34 -17.39
CA LYS A 98 8.64 2.61 -18.01
C LYS A 98 7.53 2.95 -17.01
N TYR A 99 7.58 2.45 -15.79
CA TYR A 99 6.45 2.56 -14.87
C TYR A 99 6.78 3.24 -13.54
N LEU A 100 8.01 3.09 -13.05
CA LEU A 100 8.41 3.71 -11.79
C LEU A 100 9.09 5.06 -11.96
N GLY A 101 9.83 5.23 -13.05
CA GLY A 101 10.67 6.39 -13.28
C GLY A 101 12.13 6.09 -12.98
N ARG A 102 13.03 6.72 -13.73
CA ARG A 102 14.47 6.45 -13.63
C ARG A 102 15.05 6.78 -12.27
N ASP A 103 14.51 7.80 -11.62
CA ASP A 103 15.00 8.27 -10.33
C ASP A 103 14.28 7.60 -9.16
N PHE A 104 13.46 6.61 -9.43
CA PHE A 104 12.73 5.90 -8.40
C PHE A 104 13.70 5.17 -7.45
N GLU A 105 13.54 5.43 -6.16
CA GLU A 105 14.26 4.72 -5.11
C GLU A 105 13.27 3.99 -4.23
N LEU A 106 13.46 2.69 -4.08
CA LEU A 106 12.61 1.90 -3.19
C LEU A 106 12.90 2.26 -1.74
N LYS A 107 11.86 2.68 -1.03
CA LYS A 107 11.92 2.90 0.41
C LYS A 107 11.02 1.88 1.07
N ARG A 108 11.51 1.29 2.15
CA ARG A 108 10.73 0.32 2.91
C ARG A 108 10.43 0.89 4.27
N ARG A 109 9.15 0.90 4.62
CA ARG A 109 8.73 1.35 5.94
C ARG A 109 8.83 0.20 6.92
N LYS A 110 9.65 0.39 7.93
CA LYS A 110 9.81 -0.60 8.99
C LYS A 110 8.63 -0.50 9.96
N ARG A 111 8.35 -1.63 10.58
CA ARG A 111 7.38 -1.71 11.65
C ARG A 111 7.78 -0.77 12.78
N GLU A 112 6.82 -0.02 13.31
CA GLU A 112 7.04 0.75 14.53
C GLU A 112 7.04 -0.18 15.74
N GLU A 113 8.01 0.00 16.61
CA GLU A 113 8.10 -0.75 17.86
C GLU A 113 7.37 -0.03 18.98
#